data_1453babf2c433288b2781d382ce207b5
#
_entry.id   1453babf2c433288b2781d382ce207b5
#
_cell.length_a   1.000
_cell.length_b   1.000
_cell.length_c   1.000
_cell.angle_alpha   90.00
_cell.angle_beta   90.00
_cell.angle_gamma   90.00
#
_symmetry.space_group_name_H-M   'P 1'
#
loop_
_entity.id
_entity.type
_entity.pdbx_description
1 polymer ?
#
loop_
_entity_poly.entity_id
_entity_poly.type
_entity_poly.pdbx_seq_one_letter_code
_entity_poly.pdbx_strand_id
1 'polypeptide(L)'
;MPGKISLFVPGPTNMPDRVRQAMDISNEDHRAPGMDKFWHPLINDLKKVFETNSGQPIIFPGTGSSGWEAALTNLLSKGDKVLSGRFGHFSHLWIEMCKKLHIDVEEVDCEWGSGTPHEEFEKILSADKEHKIKAVLVTQNETSTGVTNDVKATRELLNNINHPALLFVDGVSSIGSIKFEMDAWGVDVAVSGSQKGFMLPAGLAISCVSQKALEIAKTANLPRAYSVSYTHLTLPTNQCV
;
A
#
# COMPACT_ATOMS: atom_id res chain seq x y z
N MET A 1 24.29 3.80 33.89
CA MET A 1 24.11 3.50 32.45
C MET A 1 23.14 4.53 31.89
N PRO A 2 23.35 5.12 30.71
CA PRO A 2 22.34 5.95 30.12
C PRO A 2 21.07 5.12 29.93
N GLY A 3 19.89 5.71 30.17
CA GLY A 3 18.62 5.04 30.00
C GLY A 3 18.40 4.57 28.55
N LYS A 4 17.43 3.67 28.33
CA LYS A 4 17.06 3.22 26.99
C LYS A 4 16.49 4.42 26.21
N ILE A 5 17.08 4.72 25.04
CA ILE A 5 16.55 5.74 24.15
C ILE A 5 15.22 5.24 23.58
N SER A 6 14.18 6.03 23.75
CA SER A 6 12.86 5.73 23.17
C SER A 6 12.51 6.79 22.13
N LEU A 7 12.02 6.34 20.99
CA LEU A 7 11.55 7.19 19.89
C LEU A 7 10.06 7.47 20.06
N PHE A 8 9.68 8.73 19.94
CA PHE A 8 8.28 9.18 19.96
C PHE A 8 7.94 9.86 18.64
N VAL A 9 8.13 9.09 17.57
CA VAL A 9 7.89 9.51 16.17
C VAL A 9 7.07 8.44 15.46
N PRO A 10 6.31 8.80 14.41
CA PRO A 10 5.51 7.83 13.64
C PRO A 10 6.33 6.70 13.00
N GLY A 11 7.61 6.93 12.81
CA GLY A 11 8.59 5.96 12.32
C GLY A 11 9.89 6.63 11.86
N PRO A 12 11.02 5.90 11.97
CA PRO A 12 11.12 4.52 12.45
C PRO A 12 10.69 4.39 13.92
N THR A 13 10.05 3.27 14.25
CA THR A 13 9.53 3.01 15.58
C THR A 13 10.56 2.29 16.47
N ASN A 14 10.31 2.24 17.78
CA ASN A 14 11.08 1.40 18.67
C ASN A 14 10.88 -0.07 18.31
N MET A 15 11.97 -0.79 18.11
CA MET A 15 11.92 -2.23 17.82
C MET A 15 11.92 -3.02 19.14
N PRO A 16 10.92 -3.89 19.38
CA PRO A 16 10.91 -4.77 20.56
C PRO A 16 12.13 -5.69 20.60
N ASP A 17 12.60 -6.00 21.82
CA ASP A 17 13.77 -6.87 21.99
C ASP A 17 13.56 -8.26 21.38
N ARG A 18 12.33 -8.79 21.46
CA ARG A 18 11.97 -10.08 20.84
C ARG A 18 12.14 -10.05 19.31
N VAL A 19 11.77 -8.94 18.66
CA VAL A 19 11.95 -8.78 17.21
C VAL A 19 13.42 -8.68 16.87
N ARG A 20 14.19 -7.90 17.63
CA ARG A 20 15.64 -7.76 17.44
C ARG A 20 16.36 -9.11 17.60
N GLN A 21 16.01 -9.89 18.62
CA GLN A 21 16.57 -11.23 18.83
C GLN A 21 16.24 -12.20 17.69
N ALA A 22 15.02 -12.12 17.14
CA ALA A 22 14.63 -12.95 16.00
C ALA A 22 15.42 -12.63 14.71
N MET A 23 16.04 -11.45 14.63
CA MET A 23 16.89 -11.05 13.50
C MET A 23 18.37 -11.43 13.67
N ASP A 24 18.78 -11.75 14.89
CA ASP A 24 20.16 -12.16 15.21
C ASP A 24 20.34 -13.66 14.99
N ILE A 25 20.19 -14.07 13.74
CA ILE A 25 20.35 -15.45 13.27
C ILE A 25 21.30 -15.49 12.08
N SER A 26 21.92 -16.66 11.86
CA SER A 26 22.75 -16.88 10.68
C SER A 26 21.92 -16.74 9.40
N ASN A 27 22.57 -16.24 8.34
CA ASN A 27 21.94 -16.19 7.03
C ASN A 27 21.62 -17.61 6.52
N GLU A 28 20.44 -17.74 5.95
CA GLU A 28 20.01 -18.99 5.30
C GLU A 28 19.89 -18.76 3.79
N ASP A 29 20.05 -19.83 3.03
CA ASP A 29 19.83 -19.79 1.60
C ASP A 29 18.32 -19.66 1.32
N HIS A 30 17.92 -18.52 0.77
CA HIS A 30 16.52 -18.22 0.44
C HIS A 30 15.91 -19.15 -0.64
N ARG A 31 16.76 -20.00 -1.27
CA ARG A 31 16.35 -21.03 -2.23
C ARG A 31 16.47 -22.44 -1.68
N ALA A 32 16.79 -22.58 -0.38
CA ALA A 32 16.91 -23.91 0.24
C ALA A 32 15.61 -24.70 0.18
N PRO A 33 15.67 -26.03 0.00
CA PRO A 33 14.50 -26.89 0.13
C PRO A 33 13.81 -26.68 1.49
N GLY A 34 12.49 -26.49 1.48
CA GLY A 34 11.72 -26.30 2.71
C GLY A 34 11.53 -24.83 3.13
N MET A 35 12.04 -23.86 2.35
CA MET A 35 11.82 -22.43 2.60
C MET A 35 10.33 -22.04 2.52
N ASP A 36 9.52 -22.83 1.82
CA ASP A 36 8.06 -22.76 1.79
C ASP A 36 7.44 -22.84 3.20
N LYS A 37 8.04 -23.64 4.11
CA LYS A 37 7.59 -23.75 5.51
C LYS A 37 7.79 -22.46 6.30
N PHE A 38 8.69 -21.59 5.87
CA PHE A 38 8.89 -20.26 6.44
C PHE A 38 7.92 -19.25 5.79
N TRP A 39 7.83 -19.24 4.45
CA TRP A 39 7.07 -18.22 3.72
C TRP A 39 5.56 -18.35 3.85
N HIS A 40 5.01 -19.57 3.77
CA HIS A 40 3.57 -19.76 3.82
C HIS A 40 2.94 -19.28 5.15
N PRO A 41 3.47 -19.63 6.34
CA PRO A 41 2.96 -19.07 7.59
C PRO A 41 3.08 -17.55 7.66
N LEU A 42 4.21 -16.98 7.22
CA LEU A 42 4.43 -15.53 7.21
C LEU A 42 3.38 -14.79 6.36
N ILE A 43 3.13 -15.25 5.14
CA ILE A 43 2.10 -14.66 4.26
C ILE A 43 0.70 -14.78 4.88
N ASN A 44 0.40 -15.92 5.50
CA ASN A 44 -0.88 -16.11 6.17
C ASN A 44 -1.04 -15.21 7.41
N ASP A 45 0.03 -14.97 8.15
CA ASP A 45 0.00 -14.05 9.30
C ASP A 45 -0.12 -12.60 8.85
N LEU A 46 0.49 -12.22 7.72
CA LEU A 46 0.28 -10.90 7.13
C LEU A 46 -1.18 -10.63 6.76
N LYS A 47 -1.92 -11.64 6.27
CA LYS A 47 -3.36 -11.50 6.01
C LYS A 47 -4.13 -11.05 7.27
N LYS A 48 -3.74 -11.54 8.44
CA LYS A 48 -4.37 -11.13 9.70
C LYS A 48 -4.11 -9.66 10.02
N VAL A 49 -2.91 -9.14 9.70
CA VAL A 49 -2.57 -7.72 9.92
C VAL A 49 -3.37 -6.81 8.98
N PHE A 50 -3.61 -7.25 7.74
CA PHE A 50 -4.42 -6.52 6.77
C PHE A 50 -5.93 -6.75 6.95
N GLU A 51 -6.36 -7.62 7.86
CA GLU A 51 -7.75 -8.01 8.05
C GLU A 51 -8.39 -8.47 6.72
N THR A 52 -7.76 -9.47 6.09
CA THR A 52 -8.20 -10.02 4.80
C THR A 52 -8.15 -11.54 4.79
N ASN A 53 -9.13 -12.15 4.14
CA ASN A 53 -9.13 -13.57 3.79
C ASN A 53 -8.75 -13.78 2.32
N SER A 54 -9.17 -12.86 1.46
CA SER A 54 -9.06 -12.96 0.00
C SER A 54 -7.85 -12.23 -0.58
N GLY A 55 -7.31 -11.24 0.12
CA GLY A 55 -6.16 -10.45 -0.31
C GLY A 55 -4.86 -11.27 -0.39
N GLN A 56 -3.97 -10.83 -1.25
CA GLN A 56 -2.65 -11.41 -1.43
C GLN A 56 -1.57 -10.46 -0.91
N PRO A 57 -0.91 -10.76 0.22
CA PRO A 57 0.25 -10.01 0.67
C PRO A 57 1.43 -10.18 -0.28
N ILE A 58 2.16 -9.09 -0.51
CA ILE A 58 3.37 -9.04 -1.34
C ILE A 58 4.40 -8.20 -0.58
N ILE A 59 5.63 -8.71 -0.48
CA ILE A 59 6.74 -8.03 0.17
C ILE A 59 7.76 -7.64 -0.89
N PHE A 60 8.12 -6.35 -0.93
CA PHE A 60 9.19 -5.83 -1.76
C PHE A 60 10.34 -5.32 -0.89
N PRO A 61 11.61 -5.51 -1.30
CA PRO A 61 12.70 -4.79 -0.68
C PRO A 61 12.56 -3.30 -0.98
N GLY A 62 12.60 -2.47 0.08
CA GLY A 62 12.43 -1.03 -0.03
C GLY A 62 11.69 -0.41 1.14
N THR A 63 10.93 0.64 0.90
CA THR A 63 10.14 1.37 1.91
C THR A 63 8.70 1.53 1.46
N GLY A 64 7.85 2.17 2.27
CA GLY A 64 6.48 2.48 1.88
C GLY A 64 6.38 3.19 0.52
N SER A 65 7.31 4.11 0.22
CA SER A 65 7.32 4.81 -1.08
C SER A 65 7.59 3.86 -2.25
N SER A 66 8.44 2.84 -2.08
CA SER A 66 8.61 1.82 -3.12
C SER A 66 7.38 0.93 -3.27
N GLY A 67 6.60 0.75 -2.20
CA GLY A 67 5.28 0.11 -2.27
C GLY A 67 4.27 0.91 -3.07
N TRP A 68 4.26 2.25 -2.94
CA TRP A 68 3.44 3.13 -3.78
C TRP A 68 3.80 2.99 -5.26
N GLU A 69 5.11 3.05 -5.57
CA GLU A 69 5.59 2.88 -6.95
C GLU A 69 5.21 1.51 -7.51
N ALA A 70 5.40 0.44 -6.71
CA ALA A 70 4.99 -0.91 -7.10
C ALA A 70 3.49 -0.99 -7.36
N ALA A 71 2.63 -0.39 -6.53
CA ALA A 71 1.19 -0.36 -6.74
C ALA A 71 0.83 0.32 -8.06
N LEU A 72 1.38 1.51 -8.32
CA LEU A 72 1.13 2.27 -9.55
C LEU A 72 1.60 1.53 -10.79
N THR A 73 2.85 1.06 -10.81
CA THR A 73 3.46 0.48 -12.01
C THR A 73 2.94 -0.91 -12.35
N ASN A 74 2.45 -1.68 -11.36
CA ASN A 74 1.90 -3.01 -11.61
C ASN A 74 0.41 -3.00 -12.00
N LEU A 75 -0.32 -1.91 -11.75
CA LEU A 75 -1.78 -1.90 -11.89
C LEU A 75 -2.29 -0.86 -12.87
N LEU A 76 -1.43 0.04 -13.35
CA LEU A 76 -1.81 1.08 -14.30
C LEU A 76 -1.10 0.92 -15.62
N SER A 77 -1.68 1.53 -16.64
CA SER A 77 -1.19 1.55 -18.01
C SER A 77 -0.93 2.98 -18.47
N LYS A 78 -0.18 3.12 -19.56
CA LYS A 78 0.08 4.44 -20.16
C LYS A 78 -1.26 5.08 -20.57
N GLY A 79 -1.47 6.31 -20.10
CA GLY A 79 -2.69 7.09 -20.34
C GLY A 79 -3.81 6.86 -19.32
N ASP A 80 -3.60 5.99 -18.32
CA ASP A 80 -4.52 5.88 -17.19
C ASP A 80 -4.44 7.13 -16.31
N LYS A 81 -5.57 7.47 -15.69
CA LYS A 81 -5.70 8.58 -14.76
C LYS A 81 -5.98 8.06 -13.35
N VAL A 82 -5.49 8.77 -12.34
CA VAL A 82 -5.82 8.54 -10.93
C VAL A 82 -6.47 9.78 -10.33
N LEU A 83 -7.29 9.59 -9.30
CA LEU A 83 -7.88 10.66 -8.50
C LEU A 83 -7.23 10.68 -7.12
N SER A 84 -6.79 11.83 -6.66
CA SER A 84 -6.21 11.99 -5.33
C SER A 84 -6.49 13.36 -4.72
N GLY A 85 -6.74 13.41 -3.41
CA GLY A 85 -6.75 14.65 -2.65
C GLY A 85 -5.36 15.02 -2.13
N ARG A 86 -5.01 16.30 -2.20
CA ARG A 86 -3.77 16.84 -1.62
C ARG A 86 -4.09 17.56 -0.32
N PHE A 87 -4.11 16.83 0.80
CA PHE A 87 -4.47 17.35 2.14
C PHE A 87 -3.35 17.24 3.18
N GLY A 88 -2.14 16.90 2.74
CA GLY A 88 -0.93 16.82 3.57
C GLY A 88 0.30 16.42 2.77
N HIS A 89 1.41 16.17 3.48
CA HIS A 89 2.70 15.94 2.85
C HIS A 89 2.76 14.60 2.10
N PHE A 90 2.23 13.52 2.68
CA PHE A 90 2.34 12.18 2.07
C PHE A 90 1.36 12.01 0.90
N SER A 91 0.15 12.54 1.01
CA SER A 91 -0.77 12.61 -0.13
C SER A 91 -0.17 13.43 -1.28
N HIS A 92 0.48 14.56 -0.98
CA HIS A 92 1.23 15.33 -1.98
C HIS A 92 2.37 14.54 -2.62
N LEU A 93 3.21 13.84 -1.83
CA LEU A 93 4.31 13.06 -2.36
C LEU A 93 3.85 11.92 -3.28
N TRP A 94 2.71 11.29 -2.98
CA TRP A 94 2.17 10.24 -3.84
C TRP A 94 1.67 10.79 -5.18
N ILE A 95 1.02 11.95 -5.16
CA ILE A 95 0.65 12.71 -6.37
C ILE A 95 1.89 13.03 -7.21
N GLU A 96 2.93 13.57 -6.59
CA GLU A 96 4.19 13.88 -7.29
C GLU A 96 4.87 12.63 -7.88
N MET A 97 4.77 11.48 -7.21
CA MET A 97 5.23 10.21 -7.77
C MET A 97 4.44 9.83 -9.03
N CYS A 98 3.11 9.95 -9.01
CA CYS A 98 2.29 9.70 -10.19
C CYS A 98 2.72 10.58 -11.38
N LYS A 99 2.92 11.88 -11.15
CA LYS A 99 3.38 12.83 -12.18
C LYS A 99 4.74 12.43 -12.75
N LYS A 100 5.70 12.01 -11.90
CA LYS A 100 7.04 11.54 -12.32
C LYS A 100 6.98 10.22 -13.11
N LEU A 101 5.99 9.39 -12.86
CA LEU A 101 5.72 8.16 -13.62
C LEU A 101 4.87 8.41 -14.88
N HIS A 102 4.60 9.67 -15.21
CA HIS A 102 3.76 10.07 -16.34
C HIS A 102 2.34 9.49 -16.29
N ILE A 103 1.79 9.37 -15.06
CA ILE A 103 0.39 9.02 -14.82
C ILE A 103 -0.38 10.32 -14.67
N ASP A 104 -1.49 10.46 -15.37
CA ASP A 104 -2.38 11.61 -15.25
C ASP A 104 -3.04 11.62 -13.87
N VAL A 105 -3.03 12.77 -13.20
CA VAL A 105 -3.63 12.92 -11.86
C VAL A 105 -4.75 13.96 -11.91
N GLU A 106 -5.94 13.52 -11.54
CA GLU A 106 -7.00 14.44 -11.14
C GLU A 106 -6.77 14.79 -9.69
N GLU A 107 -6.19 15.97 -9.46
CA GLU A 107 -5.77 16.43 -8.14
C GLU A 107 -6.81 17.36 -7.54
N VAL A 108 -7.31 17.03 -6.35
CA VAL A 108 -8.15 17.93 -5.56
C VAL A 108 -7.28 18.57 -4.48
N ASP A 109 -7.04 19.87 -4.63
CA ASP A 109 -6.27 20.64 -3.66
C ASP A 109 -7.14 20.99 -2.45
N CYS A 110 -6.69 20.62 -1.26
CA CYS A 110 -7.41 20.80 -0.01
C CYS A 110 -6.55 21.55 0.98
N GLU A 111 -7.19 22.20 1.95
CA GLU A 111 -6.49 22.69 3.12
C GLU A 111 -5.82 21.52 3.87
N TRP A 112 -4.55 21.67 4.21
CA TRP A 112 -3.82 20.64 4.96
C TRP A 112 -4.46 20.42 6.33
N GLY A 113 -4.80 19.16 6.61
CA GLY A 113 -5.51 18.77 7.81
C GLY A 113 -7.02 18.58 7.63
N SER A 114 -7.59 18.86 6.45
CA SER A 114 -9.03 18.66 6.19
C SER A 114 -9.40 17.19 5.91
N GLY A 115 -8.50 16.41 5.35
CA GLY A 115 -8.75 15.00 4.98
C GLY A 115 -9.28 14.81 3.56
N THR A 116 -9.77 13.59 3.28
CA THR A 116 -10.23 13.19 1.94
C THR A 116 -11.48 13.97 1.53
N PRO A 117 -11.46 14.66 0.37
CA PRO A 117 -12.57 15.51 -0.10
C PRO A 117 -13.65 14.67 -0.82
N HIS A 118 -14.44 13.89 -0.07
CA HIS A 118 -15.41 12.94 -0.63
C HIS A 118 -16.45 13.60 -1.56
N GLU A 119 -16.94 14.79 -1.23
CA GLU A 119 -17.92 15.51 -2.07
C GLU A 119 -17.35 15.87 -3.45
N GLU A 120 -16.08 16.32 -3.49
CA GLU A 120 -15.42 16.65 -4.74
C GLU A 120 -15.08 15.36 -5.52
N PHE A 121 -14.67 14.29 -4.83
CA PHE A 121 -14.46 12.99 -5.44
C PHE A 121 -15.72 12.46 -6.11
N GLU A 122 -16.87 12.57 -5.45
CA GLU A 122 -18.17 12.16 -6.01
C GLU A 122 -18.51 12.92 -7.29
N LYS A 123 -18.32 14.24 -7.31
CA LYS A 123 -18.56 15.07 -8.49
C LYS A 123 -17.66 14.65 -9.66
N ILE A 124 -16.37 14.49 -9.41
CA ILE A 124 -15.38 14.13 -10.43
C ILE A 124 -15.67 12.73 -10.99
N LEU A 125 -15.86 11.75 -10.13
CA LEU A 125 -16.10 10.36 -10.53
C LEU A 125 -17.47 10.20 -11.23
N SER A 126 -18.49 10.93 -10.78
CA SER A 126 -19.80 10.95 -11.44
C SER A 126 -19.75 11.56 -12.85
N ALA A 127 -18.81 12.46 -13.09
CA ALA A 127 -18.58 13.07 -14.41
C ALA A 127 -17.72 12.18 -15.32
N ASP A 128 -16.93 11.23 -14.79
CA ASP A 128 -16.03 10.35 -15.54
C ASP A 128 -16.79 9.18 -16.22
N LYS A 129 -17.66 9.51 -17.18
CA LYS A 129 -18.49 8.51 -17.89
C LYS A 129 -17.68 7.50 -18.72
N GLU A 130 -16.47 7.86 -19.11
CA GLU A 130 -15.58 6.97 -19.88
C GLU A 130 -14.70 6.11 -18.98
N HIS A 131 -14.82 6.26 -17.65
CA HIS A 131 -14.01 5.53 -16.65
C HIS A 131 -12.50 5.64 -16.91
N LYS A 132 -12.03 6.85 -17.22
CA LYS A 132 -10.60 7.15 -17.40
C LYS A 132 -9.82 7.09 -16.08
N ILE A 133 -10.49 7.39 -14.98
CA ILE A 133 -9.93 7.26 -13.64
C ILE A 133 -9.91 5.77 -13.28
N LYS A 134 -8.70 5.20 -13.20
CA LYS A 134 -8.48 3.78 -12.93
C LYS A 134 -8.26 3.48 -11.45
N ALA A 135 -7.79 4.46 -10.69
CA ALA A 135 -7.61 4.31 -9.26
C ALA A 135 -7.92 5.60 -8.50
N VAL A 136 -8.44 5.45 -7.28
CA VAL A 136 -8.56 6.51 -6.28
C VAL A 136 -7.51 6.26 -5.21
N LEU A 137 -6.67 7.25 -4.93
CA LEU A 137 -5.58 7.17 -3.97
C LEU A 137 -6.00 7.85 -2.66
N VAL A 138 -5.93 7.12 -1.54
CA VAL A 138 -6.28 7.62 -0.21
C VAL A 138 -5.16 7.32 0.78
N THR A 139 -4.61 8.36 1.40
CA THR A 139 -3.71 8.21 2.55
C THR A 139 -4.56 8.06 3.81
N GLN A 140 -4.63 6.85 4.38
CA GLN A 140 -5.48 6.60 5.55
C GLN A 140 -5.08 7.46 6.74
N ASN A 141 -3.80 7.50 7.08
CA ASN A 141 -3.28 8.38 8.13
C ASN A 141 -2.24 9.32 7.53
N GLU A 142 -2.63 10.58 7.37
CA GLU A 142 -1.69 11.61 6.92
C GLU A 142 -0.78 12.02 8.08
N THR A 143 0.41 11.48 8.07
CA THR A 143 1.38 11.63 9.17
C THR A 143 1.75 13.09 9.46
N SER A 144 1.79 13.93 8.43
CA SER A 144 2.21 15.33 8.57
C SER A 144 1.19 16.20 9.30
N THR A 145 -0.08 15.81 9.28
CA THR A 145 -1.19 16.59 9.89
C THR A 145 -1.89 15.82 11.01
N GLY A 146 -1.68 14.49 11.10
CA GLY A 146 -2.35 13.64 12.07
C GLY A 146 -3.80 13.28 11.71
N VAL A 147 -4.25 13.59 10.51
CA VAL A 147 -5.61 13.30 10.04
C VAL A 147 -5.72 11.83 9.68
N THR A 148 -6.75 11.17 10.21
CA THR A 148 -7.15 9.82 9.80
C THR A 148 -8.38 9.91 8.91
N ASN A 149 -8.26 9.38 7.69
CA ASN A 149 -9.29 9.42 6.66
C ASN A 149 -10.21 8.21 6.71
N ASP A 150 -11.48 8.41 6.39
CA ASP A 150 -12.46 7.33 6.24
C ASP A 150 -12.31 6.65 4.87
N VAL A 151 -11.52 5.58 4.86
CA VAL A 151 -11.28 4.76 3.66
C VAL A 151 -12.56 4.07 3.20
N LYS A 152 -13.38 3.62 4.16
CA LYS A 152 -14.64 2.93 3.87
C LYS A 152 -15.62 3.84 3.13
N ALA A 153 -15.74 5.10 3.55
CA ALA A 153 -16.57 6.09 2.86
C ALA A 153 -16.17 6.28 1.40
N THR A 154 -14.87 6.26 1.08
CA THR A 154 -14.41 6.33 -0.32
C THR A 154 -14.88 5.11 -1.13
N ARG A 155 -14.86 3.91 -0.57
CA ARG A 155 -15.38 2.70 -1.24
C ARG A 155 -16.89 2.78 -1.42
N GLU A 156 -17.62 3.21 -0.39
CA GLU A 156 -19.08 3.37 -0.46
C GLU A 156 -19.46 4.38 -1.57
N LEU A 157 -18.73 5.47 -1.69
CA LEU A 157 -18.89 6.43 -2.77
C LEU A 157 -18.74 5.76 -4.15
N LEU A 158 -17.62 5.05 -4.39
CA LEU A 158 -17.38 4.32 -5.64
C LEU A 158 -18.51 3.33 -5.96
N ASN A 159 -19.00 2.62 -4.96
CA ASN A 159 -20.09 1.66 -5.11
C ASN A 159 -21.43 2.34 -5.45
N ASN A 160 -21.75 3.44 -4.77
CA ASN A 160 -23.00 4.16 -4.96
C ASN A 160 -23.16 4.73 -6.39
N ILE A 161 -22.04 5.17 -6.97
CA ILE A 161 -22.03 5.67 -8.36
C ILE A 161 -21.66 4.60 -9.38
N ASN A 162 -21.45 3.34 -8.95
CA ASN A 162 -21.02 2.22 -9.78
C ASN A 162 -19.74 2.50 -10.58
N HIS A 163 -18.77 3.18 -9.97
CA HIS A 163 -17.50 3.48 -10.62
C HIS A 163 -16.48 2.34 -10.46
N PRO A 164 -15.86 1.82 -11.55
CA PRO A 164 -15.01 0.61 -11.50
C PRO A 164 -13.60 0.85 -10.95
N ALA A 165 -13.21 2.08 -10.65
CA ALA A 165 -11.86 2.40 -10.17
C ALA A 165 -11.43 1.54 -8.97
N LEU A 166 -10.15 1.22 -8.93
CA LEU A 166 -9.52 0.59 -7.80
C LEU A 166 -9.37 1.59 -6.63
N LEU A 167 -9.48 1.10 -5.40
CA LEU A 167 -9.18 1.88 -4.21
C LEU A 167 -7.78 1.51 -3.70
N PHE A 168 -6.83 2.43 -3.84
CA PHE A 168 -5.47 2.32 -3.33
C PHE A 168 -5.35 3.07 -2.01
N VAL A 169 -4.80 2.41 -1.01
CA VAL A 169 -4.65 2.99 0.33
C VAL A 169 -3.18 3.01 0.74
N ASP A 170 -2.70 4.22 1.01
CA ASP A 170 -1.48 4.40 1.78
C ASP A 170 -1.79 4.17 3.26
N GLY A 171 -1.40 3.02 3.74
CA GLY A 171 -1.48 2.61 5.13
C GLY A 171 -0.11 2.56 5.81
N VAL A 172 0.90 3.24 5.26
CA VAL A 172 2.29 3.17 5.75
C VAL A 172 2.39 3.51 7.22
N SER A 173 1.71 4.53 7.70
CA SER A 173 1.73 4.93 9.12
C SER A 173 0.52 4.45 9.93
N SER A 174 -0.42 3.75 9.31
CA SER A 174 -1.67 3.30 9.96
C SER A 174 -1.75 1.79 10.15
N ILE A 175 -1.41 0.99 9.14
CA ILE A 175 -1.52 -0.47 9.21
C ILE A 175 -0.61 -1.02 10.30
N GLY A 176 -1.20 -1.84 11.18
CA GLY A 176 -0.53 -2.35 12.38
C GLY A 176 -0.51 -1.37 13.57
N SER A 177 -1.00 -0.13 13.40
CA SER A 177 -1.03 0.90 14.45
C SER A 177 -2.44 1.34 14.82
N ILE A 178 -3.32 1.48 13.84
CA ILE A 178 -4.75 1.78 14.02
C ILE A 178 -5.58 0.80 13.22
N LYS A 179 -6.90 0.83 13.42
CA LYS A 179 -7.83 -0.06 12.73
C LYS A 179 -7.70 0.04 11.21
N PHE A 180 -7.58 -1.11 10.56
CA PHE A 180 -7.58 -1.26 9.11
C PHE A 180 -8.25 -2.61 8.77
N GLU A 181 -9.23 -2.61 7.89
CA GLU A 181 -10.02 -3.80 7.54
C GLU A 181 -10.13 -3.89 6.01
N MET A 182 -9.15 -4.51 5.37
CA MET A 182 -9.04 -4.54 3.91
C MET A 182 -10.29 -5.06 3.21
N ASP A 183 -10.77 -6.26 3.61
CA ASP A 183 -11.93 -6.88 2.96
C ASP A 183 -13.22 -6.11 3.28
N ALA A 184 -13.43 -5.74 4.55
CA ALA A 184 -14.64 -5.04 4.98
C ALA A 184 -14.78 -3.63 4.39
N TRP A 185 -13.65 -2.97 4.13
CA TRP A 185 -13.63 -1.65 3.49
C TRP A 185 -13.49 -1.71 1.97
N GLY A 186 -13.37 -2.91 1.39
CA GLY A 186 -13.26 -3.12 -0.05
C GLY A 186 -12.04 -2.46 -0.67
N VAL A 187 -10.91 -2.48 0.03
CA VAL A 187 -9.64 -1.93 -0.44
C VAL A 187 -9.04 -2.86 -1.50
N ASP A 188 -8.63 -2.30 -2.62
CA ASP A 188 -8.00 -3.10 -3.69
C ASP A 188 -6.49 -3.21 -3.53
N VAL A 189 -5.85 -2.16 -3.02
CA VAL A 189 -4.41 -2.14 -2.74
C VAL A 189 -4.16 -1.41 -1.43
N ALA A 190 -3.47 -2.07 -0.53
CA ALA A 190 -3.01 -1.47 0.72
C ALA A 190 -1.48 -1.52 0.77
N VAL A 191 -0.84 -0.41 1.10
CA VAL A 191 0.62 -0.30 1.20
C VAL A 191 1.03 0.05 2.61
N SER A 192 2.02 -0.68 3.14
CA SER A 192 2.64 -0.39 4.44
C SER A 192 4.17 -0.48 4.35
N GLY A 193 4.83 -0.13 5.43
CA GLY A 193 6.29 -0.16 5.56
C GLY A 193 6.74 -0.80 6.87
N SER A 194 7.82 -1.58 6.81
CA SER A 194 8.31 -2.37 7.94
C SER A 194 8.66 -1.55 9.17
N GLN A 195 9.16 -0.31 9.01
CA GLN A 195 9.62 0.55 10.10
C GLN A 195 8.52 1.34 10.83
N LYS A 196 7.26 1.06 10.53
CA LYS A 196 6.07 1.71 11.10
C LYS A 196 5.36 0.75 12.06
N GLY A 197 4.08 0.47 11.86
CA GLY A 197 3.28 -0.40 12.73
C GLY A 197 3.82 -1.83 12.88
N PHE A 198 4.59 -2.33 11.92
CA PHE A 198 5.25 -3.63 12.03
C PHE A 198 6.44 -3.65 13.00
N MET A 199 6.94 -2.49 13.46
CA MET A 199 8.05 -2.36 14.42
C MET A 199 9.32 -3.10 14.00
N LEU A 200 9.60 -3.17 12.70
CA LEU A 200 10.79 -3.77 12.10
C LEU A 200 11.78 -2.67 11.66
N PRO A 201 13.01 -3.00 11.29
CA PRO A 201 13.88 -2.07 10.59
C PRO A 201 13.25 -1.62 9.26
N ALA A 202 13.64 -0.44 8.78
CA ALA A 202 13.35 -0.04 7.42
C ALA A 202 14.01 -0.98 6.42
N GLY A 203 13.33 -1.27 5.31
CA GLY A 203 13.89 -2.11 4.26
C GLY A 203 12.86 -3.00 3.55
N LEU A 204 11.63 -3.05 4.04
CA LEU A 204 10.55 -3.78 3.39
C LEU A 204 9.33 -2.86 3.15
N ALA A 205 8.83 -2.87 1.92
CA ALA A 205 7.48 -2.44 1.59
C ALA A 205 6.58 -3.68 1.67
N ILE A 206 5.52 -3.59 2.47
CA ILE A 206 4.58 -4.68 2.70
C ILE A 206 3.23 -4.24 2.16
N SER A 207 2.80 -4.85 1.08
CA SER A 207 1.55 -4.52 0.40
C SER A 207 0.59 -5.70 0.47
N CYS A 208 -0.70 -5.41 0.35
CA CYS A 208 -1.72 -6.43 0.14
C CYS A 208 -2.65 -6.00 -0.99
N VAL A 209 -2.96 -6.92 -1.90
CA VAL A 209 -3.74 -6.63 -3.11
C VAL A 209 -4.95 -7.54 -3.21
N SER A 210 -6.08 -7.00 -3.71
CA SER A 210 -7.31 -7.76 -3.92
C SER A 210 -7.20 -8.67 -5.14
N GLN A 211 -8.09 -9.67 -5.26
CA GLN A 211 -8.19 -10.49 -6.46
C GLN A 211 -8.51 -9.64 -7.70
N LYS A 212 -9.34 -8.59 -7.56
CA LYS A 212 -9.63 -7.63 -8.64
C LYS A 212 -8.36 -6.93 -9.12
N ALA A 213 -7.51 -6.49 -8.19
CA ALA A 213 -6.23 -5.87 -8.55
C ALA A 213 -5.27 -6.86 -9.23
N LEU A 214 -5.21 -8.12 -8.77
CA LEU A 214 -4.41 -9.16 -9.41
C LEU A 214 -4.82 -9.45 -10.86
N GLU A 215 -6.12 -9.45 -11.16
CA GLU A 215 -6.59 -9.60 -12.53
C GLU A 215 -6.18 -8.42 -13.42
N ILE A 216 -6.29 -7.18 -12.91
CA ILE A 216 -5.86 -5.98 -13.63
C ILE A 216 -4.34 -5.99 -13.89
N ALA A 217 -3.55 -6.47 -12.93
CA ALA A 217 -2.09 -6.57 -13.06
C ALA A 217 -1.63 -7.40 -14.28
N LYS A 218 -2.46 -8.32 -14.78
CA LYS A 218 -2.15 -9.15 -15.95
C LYS A 218 -2.09 -8.33 -17.25
N THR A 219 -2.80 -7.23 -17.32
CA THR A 219 -2.92 -6.38 -18.51
C THR A 219 -2.27 -5.01 -18.37
N ALA A 220 -1.95 -4.59 -17.15
CA ALA A 220 -1.27 -3.34 -16.88
C ALA A 220 0.12 -3.29 -17.54
N ASN A 221 0.47 -2.13 -18.15
CA ASN A 221 1.65 -2.06 -19.01
C ASN A 221 2.60 -0.89 -18.73
N LEU A 222 2.47 -0.21 -17.60
CA LEU A 222 3.51 0.73 -17.19
C LEU A 222 4.86 0.01 -17.04
N PRO A 223 5.97 0.66 -17.42
CA PRO A 223 7.30 0.07 -17.27
C PRO A 223 7.59 -0.28 -15.82
N ARG A 224 8.08 -1.49 -15.60
CA ARG A 224 8.52 -2.00 -14.30
C ARG A 224 9.69 -2.94 -14.49
N ALA A 225 10.73 -2.78 -13.70
CA ALA A 225 11.95 -3.56 -13.83
C ALA A 225 12.25 -4.41 -12.59
N TYR A 226 12.02 -3.85 -11.40
CA TYR A 226 12.39 -4.50 -10.14
C TYR A 226 11.20 -4.93 -9.29
N SER A 227 10.28 -4.02 -9.00
CA SER A 227 9.09 -4.29 -8.17
C SER A 227 7.97 -4.91 -9.00
N VAL A 228 8.14 -6.14 -9.43
CA VAL A 228 7.21 -6.86 -10.31
C VAL A 228 6.39 -7.85 -9.49
N SER A 229 5.09 -7.59 -9.32
CA SER A 229 4.22 -8.34 -8.41
C SER A 229 4.15 -9.84 -8.74
N TYR A 230 4.00 -10.21 -10.01
CA TYR A 230 3.91 -11.62 -10.38
C TYR A 230 5.19 -12.41 -10.08
N THR A 231 6.37 -11.79 -10.17
CA THR A 231 7.64 -12.41 -9.79
C THR A 231 7.66 -12.74 -8.29
N HIS A 232 7.10 -11.83 -7.47
CA HIS A 232 7.04 -12.03 -6.02
C HIS A 232 5.94 -13.01 -5.59
N LEU A 233 4.88 -13.18 -6.37
CA LEU A 233 3.82 -14.15 -6.11
C LEU A 233 4.26 -15.59 -6.43
N THR A 234 5.19 -15.75 -7.36
CA THR A 234 5.72 -17.06 -7.79
C THR A 234 7.00 -17.45 -7.06
N LEU A 235 7.39 -16.72 -6.00
CA LEU A 235 8.59 -17.00 -5.22
C LEU A 235 8.56 -18.39 -4.57
N PRO A 236 9.73 -18.97 -4.43
CA PRO A 236 10.26 -19.95 -5.35
C PRO A 236 10.04 -21.35 -4.80
N THR A 237 8.99 -21.98 -5.24
CA THR A 237 8.92 -23.42 -4.99
C THR A 237 9.58 -24.23 -6.11
N ASN A 238 9.79 -23.66 -7.31
CA ASN A 238 10.30 -24.47 -8.42
C ASN A 238 11.02 -23.75 -9.58
N GLN A 239 11.41 -22.48 -9.46
CA GLN A 239 12.16 -21.84 -10.55
C GLN A 239 13.43 -21.17 -10.06
N CYS A 240 14.49 -21.96 -10.05
CA CYS A 240 15.85 -21.43 -10.19
C CYS A 240 16.02 -21.00 -11.66
N VAL A 241 16.18 -19.72 -11.91
CA VAL A 241 16.86 -19.22 -13.10
C VAL A 241 17.99 -18.35 -12.63
#